data_853f5f3cdf5eec79aa34f064c7e4ea6c
#
_entry.id   853f5f3cdf5eec79aa34f064c7e4ea6c
#
_cell.length_a   1.000
_cell.length_b   1.000
_cell.length_c   1.000
_cell.angle_alpha   90.00
_cell.angle_beta   90.00
_cell.angle_gamma   90.00
#
_symmetry.space_group_name_H-M   'P 1'
#
loop_
_entity.id
_entity.type
_entity.pdbx_description
1 polymer ?
#
loop_
_entity_poly.entity_id
_entity_poly.type
_entity_poly.pdbx_seq_one_letter_code
_entity_poly.pdbx_strand_id
1 'polypeptide(L)'
;MDCATPLLVKIYADTADLVLISEMCNRYGHLVSGVTTNPSLARKAGVPDYRTFILEATALVGPRSISFEVLADDFAEMKRQALWIASQGANVYVKIPIINTRGEWCTELISALSQA
;
A
#
# COMPACT_ATOMS: atom_id res chain seq x y z
N MET A 1 -3.61 29.08 2.62
CA MET A 1 -3.71 28.18 1.46
C MET A 1 -5.18 27.92 1.17
N ASP A 2 -5.57 28.04 -0.09
CA ASP A 2 -6.94 27.79 -0.50
C ASP A 2 -7.18 26.29 -0.65
N CYS A 3 -7.92 25.72 0.32
CA CYS A 3 -8.26 24.29 0.31
C CYS A 3 -9.50 23.98 -0.53
N ALA A 4 -10.18 25.02 -1.05
CA ALA A 4 -11.41 24.85 -1.82
C ALA A 4 -11.15 24.46 -3.28
N THR A 5 -9.94 24.71 -3.79
CA THR A 5 -9.59 24.40 -5.18
C THR A 5 -8.99 23.01 -5.26
N PRO A 6 -9.68 22.01 -5.85
CA PRO A 6 -9.12 20.68 -5.99
C PRO A 6 -7.96 20.67 -6.98
N LEU A 7 -6.98 19.81 -6.73
CA LEU A 7 -5.89 19.58 -7.67
C LEU A 7 -6.39 18.75 -8.84
N LEU A 8 -5.96 19.10 -10.05
CA LEU A 8 -6.21 18.28 -11.24
C LEU A 8 -5.34 17.02 -11.25
N VAL A 9 -4.21 17.07 -10.55
CA VAL A 9 -3.27 15.96 -10.44
C VAL A 9 -3.46 15.28 -9.08
N LYS A 10 -3.48 13.95 -9.09
CA LYS A 10 -3.49 13.17 -7.83
C LYS A 10 -2.06 13.00 -7.36
N ILE A 11 -1.81 13.31 -6.11
CA ILE A 11 -0.48 13.22 -5.51
C ILE A 11 -0.47 12.08 -4.50
N TYR A 12 0.48 11.17 -4.68
CA TYR A 12 0.70 10.03 -3.79
C TYR A 12 2.07 10.15 -3.15
N ALA A 13 2.12 9.92 -1.84
CA ALA A 13 3.37 9.88 -1.11
C ALA A 13 3.91 8.45 -1.09
N ASP A 14 5.18 8.27 -1.44
CA ASP A 14 5.81 6.95 -1.51
C ASP A 14 6.73 6.77 -0.32
N THR A 15 6.22 6.15 0.74
CA THR A 15 6.96 6.01 2.00
C THR A 15 6.35 4.91 2.88
N ALA A 16 7.19 4.33 3.74
CA ALA A 16 6.76 3.42 4.79
C ALA A 16 7.07 3.96 6.19
N ASP A 17 7.40 5.26 6.29
CA ASP A 17 7.67 5.91 7.57
C ASP A 17 6.34 6.42 8.15
N LEU A 18 5.90 5.78 9.24
CA LEU A 18 4.62 6.12 9.88
C LEU A 18 4.55 7.56 10.37
N VAL A 19 5.67 8.12 10.83
CA VAL A 19 5.72 9.51 11.30
C VAL A 19 5.48 10.45 10.12
N LEU A 20 6.13 10.19 8.99
CA LEU A 20 5.92 10.99 7.78
C LEU A 20 4.51 10.85 7.23
N ILE A 21 3.94 9.64 7.24
CA ILE A 21 2.56 9.40 6.81
C ILE A 21 1.60 10.22 7.66
N SER A 22 1.75 10.15 8.98
CA SER A 22 0.91 10.90 9.91
C SER A 22 1.03 12.40 9.67
N GLU A 23 2.24 12.90 9.53
CA GLU A 23 2.49 14.31 9.33
C GLU A 23 1.91 14.83 8.02
N MET A 24 2.10 14.08 6.94
CA MET A 24 1.54 14.45 5.63
C MET A 24 0.02 14.47 5.64
N CYS A 25 -0.61 13.48 6.26
CA CYS A 25 -2.07 13.42 6.34
C CYS A 25 -2.63 14.54 7.21
N ASN A 26 -1.93 14.93 8.26
CA ASN A 26 -2.39 16.00 9.16
C ASN A 26 -2.16 17.39 8.58
N ARG A 27 -1.01 17.63 7.95
CA ARG A 27 -0.63 18.96 7.45
C ARG A 27 -1.07 19.21 6.01
N TYR A 28 -1.04 18.18 5.17
CA TYR A 28 -1.27 18.30 3.73
C TYR A 28 -2.35 17.35 3.24
N GLY A 29 -3.24 16.91 4.14
CA GLY A 29 -4.24 15.90 3.82
C GLY A 29 -5.16 16.26 2.67
N HIS A 30 -5.41 17.55 2.44
CA HIS A 30 -6.22 18.02 1.33
C HIS A 30 -5.50 17.95 -0.02
N LEU A 31 -4.18 17.76 -0.02
CA LEU A 31 -3.36 17.66 -1.24
C LEU A 31 -2.94 16.23 -1.55
N VAL A 32 -2.88 15.37 -0.54
CA VAL A 32 -2.39 13.99 -0.67
C VAL A 32 -3.57 13.06 -0.93
N SER A 33 -3.57 12.40 -2.08
CA SER A 33 -4.62 11.46 -2.47
C SER A 33 -4.43 10.08 -1.85
N GLY A 34 -3.21 9.71 -1.54
CA GLY A 34 -2.92 8.42 -0.94
C GLY A 34 -1.45 8.19 -0.69
N VAL A 35 -1.15 6.99 -0.24
CA VAL A 35 0.21 6.56 0.10
C VAL A 35 0.51 5.27 -0.65
N THR A 36 1.70 5.19 -1.21
CA THR A 36 2.21 3.95 -1.79
C THR A 36 3.39 3.47 -0.95
N THR A 37 3.47 2.16 -0.76
CA THR A 37 4.56 1.54 -0.01
C THR A 37 5.12 0.36 -0.79
N ASN A 38 6.26 -0.15 -0.35
CA ASN A 38 6.82 -1.39 -0.86
C ASN A 38 7.78 -1.99 0.19
N PRO A 39 8.20 -3.27 0.04
CA PRO A 39 9.07 -3.91 1.03
C PRO A 39 10.41 -3.21 1.24
N SER A 40 10.99 -2.61 0.20
CA SER A 40 12.25 -1.88 0.33
C SER A 40 12.11 -0.66 1.22
N LEU A 41 11.04 0.10 1.04
CA LEU A 41 10.75 1.26 1.89
C LEU A 41 10.48 0.83 3.32
N ALA A 42 9.77 -0.27 3.53
CA ALA A 42 9.51 -0.81 4.86
C ALA A 42 10.82 -1.18 5.57
N ARG A 43 11.75 -1.82 4.87
CA ARG A 43 13.06 -2.14 5.43
C ARG A 43 13.85 -0.88 5.79
N LYS A 44 13.84 0.13 4.92
CA LYS A 44 14.54 1.39 5.19
C LYS A 44 13.95 2.13 6.39
N ALA A 45 12.66 2.05 6.59
CA ALA A 45 11.98 2.67 7.72
C ALA A 45 12.14 1.88 9.02
N GLY A 46 12.77 0.69 8.97
CA GLY A 46 13.00 -0.13 10.15
C GLY A 46 11.75 -0.82 10.66
N VAL A 47 10.80 -1.14 9.77
CA VAL A 47 9.55 -1.81 10.12
C VAL A 47 9.84 -3.21 10.67
N PRO A 48 9.56 -3.46 11.97
CA PRO A 48 9.88 -4.78 12.56
C PRO A 48 8.86 -5.85 12.23
N ASP A 49 7.59 -5.47 12.03
CA ASP A 49 6.49 -6.38 11.75
C ASP A 49 5.60 -5.75 10.68
N TYR A 50 5.58 -6.38 9.51
CA TYR A 50 4.84 -5.85 8.36
C TYR A 50 3.33 -5.84 8.59
N ARG A 51 2.80 -6.84 9.27
CA ARG A 51 1.36 -6.89 9.57
C ARG A 51 0.93 -5.72 10.44
N THR A 52 1.66 -5.47 11.50
CA THR A 52 1.41 -4.34 12.40
C THR A 52 1.53 -3.02 11.64
N PHE A 53 2.54 -2.90 10.78
CA PHE A 53 2.72 -1.71 9.95
C PHE A 53 1.50 -1.47 9.05
N ILE A 54 0.99 -2.51 8.40
CA ILE A 54 -0.19 -2.39 7.53
C ILE A 54 -1.39 -1.87 8.32
N LEU A 55 -1.63 -2.41 9.52
CA LEU A 55 -2.74 -1.97 10.36
C LEU A 55 -2.58 -0.51 10.78
N GLU A 56 -1.40 -0.13 11.22
CA GLU A 56 -1.13 1.24 11.67
C GLU A 56 -1.21 2.25 10.52
N ALA A 57 -0.61 1.93 9.39
CA ALA A 57 -0.61 2.81 8.23
C ALA A 57 -2.04 3.00 7.67
N THR A 58 -2.82 1.93 7.63
CA THR A 58 -4.21 1.99 7.17
C THR A 58 -5.05 2.91 8.08
N ALA A 59 -4.82 2.83 9.39
CA ALA A 59 -5.50 3.71 10.34
C ALA A 59 -5.12 5.18 10.12
N LEU A 60 -3.84 5.45 9.87
CA LEU A 60 -3.35 6.82 9.68
C LEU A 60 -3.90 7.51 8.43
N VAL A 61 -4.01 6.78 7.32
CA VAL A 61 -4.46 7.38 6.06
C VAL A 61 -5.96 7.64 6.03
N GLY A 62 -6.73 7.01 6.91
CA GLY A 62 -8.17 7.16 6.93
C GLY A 62 -8.79 6.69 5.61
N PRO A 63 -9.60 7.53 4.94
CA PRO A 63 -10.27 7.15 3.69
C PRO A 63 -9.38 7.24 2.45
N ARG A 64 -8.15 7.77 2.57
CA ARG A 64 -7.24 7.89 1.43
C ARG A 64 -6.77 6.52 0.97
N SER A 65 -6.46 6.38 -0.31
CA SER A 65 -5.95 5.12 -0.81
C SER A 65 -4.55 4.83 -0.27
N ILE A 66 -4.28 3.55 -0.02
CA ILE A 66 -2.95 3.09 0.39
C ILE A 66 -2.69 1.74 -0.26
N SER A 67 -1.45 1.51 -0.68
CA SER A 67 -1.07 0.25 -1.30
C SER A 67 0.04 -0.43 -0.52
N PHE A 68 -0.05 -1.76 -0.44
CA PHE A 68 0.95 -2.61 0.18
C PHE A 68 1.29 -3.76 -0.76
N GLU A 69 2.56 -4.09 -0.86
CA GLU A 69 3.00 -5.21 -1.69
C GLU A 69 3.09 -6.48 -0.86
N VAL A 70 2.76 -7.62 -1.48
CA VAL A 70 2.95 -8.92 -0.84
C VAL A 70 4.45 -9.18 -0.67
N LEU A 71 4.83 -9.86 0.43
CA LEU A 71 6.24 -10.17 0.72
C LEU A 71 6.65 -11.54 0.20
N ALA A 72 5.70 -12.47 0.10
CA ALA A 72 5.99 -13.84 -0.31
C ALA A 72 6.39 -13.92 -1.76
N ASP A 73 7.09 -14.99 -2.10
CA ASP A 73 7.54 -15.29 -3.46
C ASP A 73 6.82 -16.51 -4.03
N ASP A 74 6.16 -17.29 -3.19
CA ASP A 74 5.35 -18.44 -3.56
C ASP A 74 3.90 -18.00 -3.83
N PHE A 75 3.31 -18.47 -4.92
CA PHE A 75 1.99 -18.02 -5.36
C PHE A 75 0.88 -18.24 -4.32
N ALA A 76 0.89 -19.38 -3.64
CA ALA A 76 -0.12 -19.67 -2.62
C ALA A 76 -0.03 -18.70 -1.44
N GLU A 77 1.17 -18.38 -0.99
CA GLU A 77 1.41 -17.42 0.08
C GLU A 77 1.10 -15.99 -0.37
N MET A 78 1.49 -15.64 -1.60
CA MET A 78 1.15 -14.34 -2.18
C MET A 78 -0.37 -14.12 -2.18
N LYS A 79 -1.12 -15.14 -2.56
CA LYS A 79 -2.57 -15.07 -2.58
C LYS A 79 -3.14 -14.85 -1.18
N ARG A 80 -2.64 -15.60 -0.19
CA ARG A 80 -3.09 -15.43 1.20
C ARG A 80 -2.80 -14.04 1.72
N GLN A 81 -1.59 -13.54 1.49
CA GLN A 81 -1.20 -12.20 1.89
C GLN A 81 -2.05 -11.14 1.21
N ALA A 82 -2.26 -11.28 -0.10
CA ALA A 82 -3.07 -10.34 -0.88
C ALA A 82 -4.49 -10.23 -0.35
N LEU A 83 -5.13 -11.37 -0.08
CA LEU A 83 -6.50 -11.39 0.44
C LEU A 83 -6.57 -10.78 1.82
N TRP A 84 -5.58 -11.05 2.68
CA TRP A 84 -5.55 -10.45 4.01
C TRP A 84 -5.35 -8.94 3.93
N ILE A 85 -4.42 -8.47 3.10
CA ILE A 85 -4.17 -7.03 2.91
C ILE A 85 -5.46 -6.36 2.41
N ALA A 86 -6.08 -6.94 1.39
CA ALA A 86 -7.30 -6.37 0.81
C ALA A 86 -8.45 -6.30 1.81
N SER A 87 -8.48 -7.21 2.78
CA SER A 87 -9.54 -7.23 3.80
C SER A 87 -9.45 -6.06 4.79
N GLN A 88 -8.35 -5.31 4.78
CA GLN A 88 -8.15 -4.22 5.73
C GLN A 88 -8.98 -2.97 5.40
N GLY A 89 -9.46 -2.83 4.18
CA GLY A 89 -10.33 -1.71 3.82
C GLY A 89 -10.56 -1.60 2.33
N ALA A 90 -11.66 -0.96 1.94
CA ALA A 90 -12.00 -0.73 0.53
C ALA A 90 -11.01 0.23 -0.15
N ASN A 91 -10.27 1.01 0.62
CA ASN A 91 -9.27 1.95 0.14
C ASN A 91 -7.86 1.34 0.08
N VAL A 92 -7.72 0.05 0.38
CA VAL A 92 -6.43 -0.65 0.39
C VAL A 92 -6.25 -1.38 -0.93
N TYR A 93 -5.11 -1.12 -1.56
CA TYR A 93 -4.71 -1.75 -2.83
C TYR A 93 -3.54 -2.69 -2.59
N VAL A 94 -3.58 -3.84 -3.23
CA VAL A 94 -2.52 -4.84 -3.11
C VAL A 94 -1.62 -4.75 -4.35
N LYS A 95 -0.32 -4.64 -4.12
CA LYS A 95 0.67 -4.70 -5.19
C LYS A 95 1.17 -6.12 -5.33
N ILE A 96 1.13 -6.63 -6.56
CA ILE A 96 1.67 -7.95 -6.92
C ILE A 96 2.76 -7.71 -7.94
N PRO A 97 3.98 -8.22 -7.73
CA PRO A 97 5.02 -8.12 -8.76
C PRO A 97 4.58 -8.89 -9.99
N ILE A 98 4.89 -8.39 -11.17
CA ILE A 98 4.48 -9.06 -12.40
C ILE A 98 5.24 -10.37 -12.64
N ILE A 99 6.42 -10.45 -12.05
CA ILE A 99 7.29 -11.63 -12.10
C ILE A 99 7.94 -11.80 -10.72
N ASN A 100 8.04 -13.03 -10.23
CA ASN A 100 8.65 -13.27 -8.91
C ASN A 100 10.18 -13.40 -9.03
N THR A 101 10.87 -13.61 -7.90
CA THR A 101 12.33 -13.69 -7.88
C THR A 101 12.88 -14.93 -8.60
N ARG A 102 12.03 -15.94 -8.84
CA ARG A 102 12.41 -17.14 -9.59
C ARG A 102 12.14 -17.02 -11.09
N GLY A 103 11.73 -15.85 -11.56
CA GLY A 103 11.45 -15.62 -12.96
C GLY A 103 10.09 -16.13 -13.43
N GLU A 104 9.20 -16.46 -12.50
CA GLU A 104 7.87 -16.95 -12.83
C GLU A 104 6.88 -15.80 -12.95
N TRP A 105 6.06 -15.80 -14.00
CA TRP A 105 5.06 -14.77 -14.23
C TRP A 105 3.91 -14.92 -13.23
N CYS A 106 3.50 -13.81 -12.65
CA CYS A 106 2.39 -13.77 -11.68
C CYS A 106 1.04 -13.45 -12.34
N THR A 107 0.95 -13.53 -13.65
CA THR A 107 -0.24 -13.12 -14.40
C THR A 107 -1.51 -13.92 -14.04
N GLU A 108 -1.37 -15.22 -13.82
CA GLU A 108 -2.51 -16.05 -13.42
C GLU A 108 -3.00 -15.67 -12.03
N LEU A 109 -2.07 -15.41 -11.11
CA LEU A 109 -2.41 -14.97 -9.76
C LEU A 109 -3.13 -13.60 -9.80
N ILE A 110 -2.61 -12.66 -10.58
CA ILE A 110 -3.21 -11.33 -10.72
C ILE A 110 -4.63 -11.46 -11.28
N SER A 111 -4.82 -12.29 -12.28
CA SER A 111 -6.14 -12.54 -12.87
C SER A 111 -7.12 -13.13 -11.84
N ALA A 112 -6.67 -14.11 -11.07
CA ALA A 112 -7.49 -14.75 -10.04
C ALA A 112 -7.88 -13.74 -8.94
N LEU A 113 -6.94 -12.90 -8.52
CA LEU A 113 -7.20 -11.89 -7.49
C LEU A 113 -8.15 -10.79 -7.98
N SER A 114 -8.06 -10.40 -9.24
CA SER A 114 -8.93 -9.36 -9.79
C SER A 114 -10.38 -9.80 -9.91
N GLN A 115 -10.63 -11.11 -9.87
CA GLN A 115 -11.97 -11.69 -9.94
C GLN A 115 -12.53 -12.04 -8.55
N ALA A 116 -11.73 -11.90 -7.51
CA ALA A 116 -12.13 -12.28 -6.16
C ALA A 116 -13.00 -11.20 -5.47
#